data_65893f1b91d0ce76dd1f602562d1705c
#
_entry.id   65893f1b91d0ce76dd1f602562d1705c
#
_cell.length_a   1.000
_cell.length_b   1.000
_cell.length_c   1.000
_cell.angle_alpha   90.00
_cell.angle_beta   90.00
_cell.angle_gamma   90.00
#
_symmetry.space_group_name_H-M   'P 1'
#
loop_
_entity.id
_entity.type
_entity.pdbx_description
1 polymer ?
#
loop_
_entity_poly.entity_id
_entity_poly.type
_entity_poly.pdbx_seq_one_letter_code
_entity_poly.pdbx_strand_id
1 'polypeptide(L)'
;MKLTRSSAIVPDTDVTVAGWVHELRDLGGISFLLLRDRDGVMQITMPKKKVPPELVEHVRSLSRESVVRVAGLVKEELKAPQGFEIIPYEVELLNAAESPLPLDVTGKVRADLDTRLDARFMDVRLPATRAIFLIRATVLREVRAFLSARDFIEIQTPKMVATATEGGTQLFPISYFDREAFLNQSPQLYKQMMMAAGLERVFEVGPIFRAEEHDTRKHLNEITSIDVEASFLDDHEVMELLEELIQHVYVTVAERCSAPLQSLGVTLSIPHIPFKRIAYAEAIEIADIPWGDDLDTAAEKAVGEEIAEHYFIVDWPAELKPFYVQPRNNLCYAFDLMHPRMELASGARRIHDCALLVEQLAGKSLAPENFGFYLDAFRFGMPPHAGWGLGAERLLVTMLGLANIRESVLFPRDRRRITP
;
A
#
# COMPACT_ATOMS: atom_id res chain seq x y z
N MET A 1 -6.04 -26.98 24.49
CA MET A 1 -7.33 -26.24 24.37
C MET A 1 -7.28 -25.30 23.18
N LYS A 2 -8.40 -25.13 22.45
CA LYS A 2 -8.48 -24.21 21.32
C LYS A 2 -8.55 -22.78 21.85
N LEU A 3 -7.70 -21.88 21.36
CA LEU A 3 -7.74 -20.46 21.75
C LEU A 3 -8.99 -19.78 21.18
N THR A 4 -9.70 -19.05 22.04
CA THR A 4 -10.83 -18.21 21.67
C THR A 4 -10.36 -16.76 21.46
N ARG A 5 -10.75 -16.12 20.36
CA ARG A 5 -10.48 -14.69 20.13
C ARG A 5 -11.49 -13.82 20.85
N SER A 6 -11.08 -12.60 21.21
CA SER A 6 -11.96 -11.65 21.90
C SER A 6 -13.27 -11.37 21.16
N SER A 7 -13.24 -11.33 19.83
CA SER A 7 -14.44 -11.14 19.00
C SER A 7 -15.42 -12.32 18.96
N ALA A 8 -15.03 -13.51 19.48
CA ALA A 8 -15.83 -14.73 19.47
C ALA A 8 -16.21 -15.21 20.90
N ILE A 9 -16.00 -14.37 21.91
CA ILE A 9 -16.30 -14.67 23.29
C ILE A 9 -17.81 -14.56 23.55
N VAL A 10 -18.34 -15.54 24.30
CA VAL A 10 -19.74 -15.57 24.71
C VAL A 10 -19.80 -15.60 26.23
N PRO A 11 -20.67 -14.78 26.90
CA PRO A 11 -20.85 -14.80 28.33
C PRO A 11 -21.25 -16.19 28.85
N ASP A 12 -20.94 -16.44 30.14
CA ASP A 12 -21.22 -17.68 30.89
C ASP A 12 -20.60 -18.95 30.28
N THR A 13 -19.49 -18.79 29.56
CA THR A 13 -18.68 -19.91 29.01
C THR A 13 -17.27 -19.89 29.58
N ASP A 14 -16.65 -21.08 29.65
CA ASP A 14 -15.24 -21.22 29.92
C ASP A 14 -14.43 -20.98 28.64
N VAL A 15 -13.43 -20.12 28.72
CA VAL A 15 -12.57 -19.79 27.57
C VAL A 15 -11.11 -19.91 27.92
N THR A 16 -10.32 -20.16 26.88
CA THR A 16 -8.87 -19.94 26.91
C THR A 16 -8.52 -18.92 25.87
N VAL A 17 -7.93 -17.80 26.32
CA VAL A 17 -7.48 -16.69 25.47
C VAL A 17 -5.97 -16.53 25.60
N ALA A 18 -5.34 -15.90 24.61
CA ALA A 18 -3.92 -15.53 24.67
C ALA A 18 -3.71 -14.16 24.02
N GLY A 19 -2.74 -13.43 24.52
CA GLY A 19 -2.44 -12.09 24.02
C GLY A 19 -1.33 -11.42 24.81
N TRP A 20 -1.24 -10.12 24.63
CA TRP A 20 -0.26 -9.25 25.25
C TRP A 20 -0.84 -8.52 26.45
N VAL A 21 -0.09 -8.45 27.55
CA VAL A 21 -0.39 -7.62 28.73
C VAL A 21 -0.39 -6.15 28.32
N HIS A 22 -1.55 -5.59 28.05
CA HIS A 22 -1.65 -4.21 27.60
C HIS A 22 -1.54 -3.22 28.76
N GLU A 23 -2.27 -3.47 29.84
CA GLU A 23 -2.25 -2.64 31.05
C GLU A 23 -2.61 -3.48 32.28
N LEU A 24 -1.98 -3.16 33.41
CA LEU A 24 -2.31 -3.70 34.73
C LEU A 24 -2.85 -2.57 35.61
N ARG A 25 -3.95 -2.82 36.33
CA ARG A 25 -4.58 -1.86 37.25
C ARG A 25 -4.89 -2.57 38.57
N ASP A 26 -4.52 -1.95 39.69
CA ASP A 26 -4.86 -2.42 41.03
C ASP A 26 -5.65 -1.34 41.78
N LEU A 27 -6.88 -1.67 42.14
CA LEU A 27 -7.78 -0.81 42.93
C LEU A 27 -7.97 -1.30 44.38
N GLY A 28 -6.95 -1.93 44.93
CA GLY A 28 -6.95 -2.39 46.31
C GLY A 28 -7.73 -3.69 46.55
N GLY A 29 -9.04 -3.74 46.31
CA GLY A 29 -9.91 -4.92 46.48
C GLY A 29 -10.04 -5.80 45.23
N ILE A 30 -9.66 -5.27 44.08
CA ILE A 30 -9.80 -5.89 42.75
C ILE A 30 -8.65 -5.48 41.89
N SER A 31 -8.09 -6.40 41.14
CA SER A 31 -7.03 -6.14 40.15
C SER A 31 -7.55 -6.47 38.74
N PHE A 32 -7.06 -5.74 37.75
CA PHE A 32 -7.42 -5.92 36.36
C PHE A 32 -6.17 -6.11 35.51
N LEU A 33 -6.23 -7.06 34.59
CA LEU A 33 -5.32 -7.21 33.48
C LEU A 33 -6.09 -6.92 32.20
N LEU A 34 -5.70 -5.87 31.47
CA LEU A 34 -6.17 -5.64 30.11
C LEU A 34 -5.30 -6.47 29.17
N LEU A 35 -5.88 -7.47 28.55
CA LEU A 35 -5.23 -8.39 27.62
C LEU A 35 -5.63 -8.01 26.20
N ARG A 36 -4.63 -7.75 25.35
CA ARG A 36 -4.85 -7.40 23.94
C ARG A 36 -4.58 -8.61 23.06
N ASP A 37 -5.52 -8.96 22.22
CA ASP A 37 -5.33 -9.90 21.13
C ASP A 37 -5.40 -9.21 19.76
N ARG A 38 -5.59 -9.99 18.69
CA ARG A 38 -5.74 -9.48 17.34
C ARG A 38 -6.99 -8.61 17.14
N ASP A 39 -8.07 -8.95 17.81
CA ASP A 39 -9.39 -8.39 17.54
C ASP A 39 -9.77 -7.26 18.50
N GLY A 40 -9.06 -7.13 19.64
CA GLY A 40 -9.29 -6.04 20.58
C GLY A 40 -8.60 -6.20 21.92
N VAL A 41 -9.13 -5.46 22.89
CA VAL A 41 -8.70 -5.51 24.29
C VAL A 41 -9.82 -6.11 25.12
N MET A 42 -9.53 -7.13 25.91
CA MET A 42 -10.45 -7.77 26.85
C MET A 42 -9.98 -7.55 28.28
N GLN A 43 -10.94 -7.54 29.21
CA GLN A 43 -10.68 -7.34 30.62
C GLN A 43 -10.63 -8.69 31.34
N ILE A 44 -9.52 -8.95 32.05
CA ILE A 44 -9.37 -10.06 32.97
C ILE A 44 -9.48 -9.45 34.37
N THR A 45 -10.50 -9.86 35.12
CA THR A 45 -10.85 -9.27 36.40
C THR A 45 -10.56 -10.24 37.54
N MET A 46 -9.82 -9.79 38.53
CA MET A 46 -9.38 -10.60 39.67
C MET A 46 -9.87 -10.00 40.98
N PRO A 47 -11.10 -10.29 41.38
CA PRO A 47 -11.60 -9.94 42.72
C PRO A 47 -10.84 -10.76 43.76
N LYS A 48 -10.21 -10.12 44.75
CA LYS A 48 -9.39 -10.79 45.80
C LYS A 48 -10.14 -11.87 46.59
N LYS A 49 -11.48 -11.80 46.65
CA LYS A 49 -12.30 -12.83 47.32
C LYS A 49 -12.60 -14.06 46.48
N LYS A 50 -12.37 -13.99 45.17
CA LYS A 50 -12.73 -15.06 44.18
C LYS A 50 -11.55 -15.69 43.49
N VAL A 51 -10.40 -14.99 43.45
CA VAL A 51 -9.17 -15.42 42.77
C VAL A 51 -8.10 -15.68 43.81
N PRO A 52 -7.34 -16.78 43.72
CA PRO A 52 -6.26 -17.09 44.67
C PRO A 52 -5.22 -15.95 44.73
N PRO A 53 -4.76 -15.57 45.95
CA PRO A 53 -3.78 -14.51 46.13
C PRO A 53 -2.49 -14.71 45.28
N GLU A 54 -2.03 -15.96 45.19
CA GLU A 54 -0.86 -16.33 44.40
C GLU A 54 -1.00 -16.00 42.91
N LEU A 55 -2.19 -16.23 42.36
CA LEU A 55 -2.48 -15.88 40.95
C LEU A 55 -2.52 -14.35 40.77
N VAL A 56 -3.06 -13.61 41.72
CA VAL A 56 -3.07 -12.13 41.67
C VAL A 56 -1.64 -11.58 41.72
N GLU A 57 -0.78 -12.10 42.62
CA GLU A 57 0.61 -11.69 42.73
C GLU A 57 1.42 -12.09 41.47
N HIS A 58 1.16 -13.28 40.91
CA HIS A 58 1.75 -13.68 39.64
C HIS A 58 1.43 -12.67 38.53
N VAL A 59 0.15 -12.31 38.37
CA VAL A 59 -0.26 -11.35 37.33
C VAL A 59 0.34 -9.95 37.59
N ARG A 60 0.45 -9.51 38.84
CA ARG A 60 1.08 -8.24 39.19
C ARG A 60 2.55 -8.16 38.85
N SER A 61 3.25 -9.29 38.86
CA SER A 61 4.67 -9.37 38.51
C SER A 61 4.95 -9.30 37.01
N LEU A 62 3.90 -9.40 36.16
CA LEU A 62 4.04 -9.37 34.71
C LEU A 62 4.41 -7.96 34.23
N SER A 63 5.37 -7.88 33.32
CA SER A 63 5.66 -6.64 32.61
C SER A 63 4.65 -6.41 31.47
N ARG A 64 4.45 -5.13 31.14
CA ARG A 64 3.66 -4.77 29.95
C ARG A 64 4.24 -5.44 28.71
N GLU A 65 3.35 -5.80 27.79
CA GLU A 65 3.68 -6.46 26.52
C GLU A 65 4.24 -7.89 26.68
N SER A 66 4.30 -8.45 27.92
CA SER A 66 4.47 -9.89 28.07
C SER A 66 3.31 -10.65 27.41
N VAL A 67 3.61 -11.83 26.88
CA VAL A 67 2.60 -12.70 26.26
C VAL A 67 2.11 -13.71 27.27
N VAL A 68 0.80 -13.77 27.46
CA VAL A 68 0.19 -14.68 28.42
C VAL A 68 -0.95 -15.48 27.80
N ARG A 69 -1.21 -16.65 28.39
CA ARG A 69 -2.42 -17.43 28.18
C ARG A 69 -3.27 -17.36 29.44
N VAL A 70 -4.57 -17.14 29.30
CA VAL A 70 -5.52 -17.02 30.38
C VAL A 70 -6.66 -18.01 30.15
N ALA A 71 -6.93 -18.86 31.14
CA ALA A 71 -8.14 -19.67 31.18
C ALA A 71 -9.06 -19.15 32.28
N GLY A 72 -10.34 -19.01 31.97
CA GLY A 72 -11.29 -18.39 32.90
C GLY A 72 -12.75 -18.45 32.45
N LEU A 73 -13.64 -18.09 33.37
CA LEU A 73 -15.06 -17.99 33.12
C LEU A 73 -15.41 -16.57 32.64
N VAL A 74 -16.12 -16.48 31.55
CA VAL A 74 -16.63 -15.22 31.01
C VAL A 74 -17.85 -14.77 31.78
N LYS A 75 -17.92 -13.49 32.11
CA LYS A 75 -19.09 -12.84 32.72
C LYS A 75 -19.47 -11.60 31.90
N GLU A 76 -20.77 -11.34 31.81
CA GLU A 76 -21.26 -10.09 31.25
C GLU A 76 -20.86 -8.93 32.18
N GLU A 77 -20.25 -7.90 31.65
CA GLU A 77 -19.89 -6.66 32.34
C GLU A 77 -19.90 -5.49 31.35
N LEU A 78 -20.98 -4.76 31.31
CA LEU A 78 -21.23 -3.69 30.35
C LEU A 78 -20.20 -2.54 30.39
N LYS A 79 -19.51 -2.38 31.53
CA LYS A 79 -18.47 -1.35 31.71
C LYS A 79 -17.07 -1.82 31.22
N ALA A 80 -16.90 -3.12 30.99
CA ALA A 80 -15.68 -3.68 30.47
C ALA A 80 -15.55 -3.44 28.95
N PRO A 81 -14.35 -3.37 28.40
CA PRO A 81 -14.16 -3.41 26.95
C PRO A 81 -14.92 -4.60 26.35
N GLN A 82 -15.65 -4.38 25.27
CA GLN A 82 -16.47 -5.39 24.56
C GLN A 82 -17.65 -5.96 25.36
N GLY A 83 -18.01 -5.39 26.54
CA GLY A 83 -19.18 -5.76 27.30
C GLY A 83 -19.06 -7.03 28.16
N PHE A 84 -17.85 -7.57 28.32
CA PHE A 84 -17.59 -8.75 29.14
C PHE A 84 -16.28 -8.66 29.92
N GLU A 85 -16.17 -9.47 30.98
CA GLU A 85 -14.92 -9.72 31.70
C GLU A 85 -14.66 -11.22 31.82
N ILE A 86 -13.39 -11.58 32.01
CA ILE A 86 -12.98 -12.96 32.28
C ILE A 86 -12.48 -13.05 33.72
N ILE A 87 -13.05 -13.93 34.52
CA ILE A 87 -12.56 -14.27 35.84
C ILE A 87 -11.56 -15.43 35.68
N PRO A 88 -10.29 -15.21 35.88
CA PRO A 88 -9.29 -16.23 35.61
C PRO A 88 -9.19 -17.24 36.73
N TYR A 89 -8.97 -18.49 36.38
CA TYR A 89 -8.48 -19.53 37.28
C TYR A 89 -7.06 -20.00 36.94
N GLU A 90 -6.56 -19.62 35.77
CA GLU A 90 -5.19 -19.86 35.35
C GLU A 90 -4.66 -18.73 34.49
N VAL A 91 -3.43 -18.29 34.76
CA VAL A 91 -2.66 -17.36 33.91
C VAL A 91 -1.26 -17.92 33.75
N GLU A 92 -0.90 -18.26 32.54
CA GLU A 92 0.40 -18.78 32.16
C GLU A 92 1.22 -17.71 31.45
N LEU A 93 2.44 -17.43 31.91
CA LEU A 93 3.40 -16.58 31.19
C LEU A 93 4.02 -17.39 30.06
N LEU A 94 3.72 -17.02 28.82
CA LEU A 94 4.29 -17.66 27.62
C LEU A 94 5.64 -17.03 27.24
N ASN A 95 5.76 -15.70 27.35
CA ASN A 95 7.00 -14.98 27.10
C ASN A 95 7.00 -13.65 27.83
N ALA A 96 8.08 -13.37 28.57
CA ALA A 96 8.25 -12.11 29.27
C ALA A 96 8.76 -11.02 28.33
N ALA A 97 8.21 -9.81 28.44
CA ALA A 97 8.77 -8.64 27.77
C ALA A 97 9.79 -7.93 28.65
N GLU A 98 10.86 -7.48 28.04
CA GLU A 98 11.84 -6.61 28.69
C GLU A 98 11.28 -5.21 28.94
N SER A 99 11.84 -4.52 29.93
CA SER A 99 11.48 -3.15 30.29
C SER A 99 12.77 -2.32 30.44
N PRO A 100 12.80 -1.07 29.94
CA PRO A 100 11.71 -0.31 29.33
C PRO A 100 11.39 -0.77 27.88
N LEU A 101 10.13 -0.56 27.46
CA LEU A 101 9.73 -0.81 26.07
C LEU A 101 10.33 0.26 25.15
N PRO A 102 10.74 -0.10 23.91
CA PRO A 102 11.28 0.86 22.95
C PRO A 102 10.23 1.87 22.45
N LEU A 103 8.93 1.55 22.56
CA LEU A 103 7.83 2.39 22.16
C LEU A 103 6.64 2.25 23.11
N ASP A 104 5.98 3.35 23.45
CA ASP A 104 4.72 3.30 24.20
C ASP A 104 3.56 2.84 23.28
N VAL A 105 3.03 1.66 23.57
CA VAL A 105 1.91 1.05 22.84
C VAL A 105 0.53 1.41 23.41
N THR A 106 0.48 2.25 24.46
CA THR A 106 -0.79 2.74 25.01
C THR A 106 -1.30 3.98 24.29
N GLY A 107 -0.47 4.62 23.46
CA GLY A 107 -0.76 5.86 22.76
C GLY A 107 -0.75 7.11 23.64
N LYS A 108 -0.33 7.01 24.91
CA LYS A 108 -0.22 8.15 25.83
C LYS A 108 0.98 9.04 25.52
N VAL A 109 2.07 8.45 25.03
CA VAL A 109 3.29 9.16 24.62
C VAL A 109 3.43 9.05 23.11
N ARG A 110 3.50 10.22 22.44
CA ARG A 110 3.73 10.27 20.98
C ARG A 110 5.21 10.16 20.70
N ALA A 111 5.60 9.29 19.79
CA ALA A 111 6.94 9.20 19.23
C ALA A 111 6.95 9.78 17.80
N ASP A 112 8.10 10.29 17.39
CA ASP A 112 8.34 10.69 16.00
C ASP A 112 8.31 9.47 15.07
N LEU A 113 8.25 9.73 13.75
CA LEU A 113 8.10 8.66 12.78
C LEU A 113 9.31 7.72 12.74
N ASP A 114 10.53 8.23 12.89
CA ASP A 114 11.74 7.40 12.83
C ASP A 114 11.80 6.43 14.02
N THR A 115 11.52 6.89 15.23
CA THR A 115 11.38 6.03 16.42
C THR A 115 10.29 4.96 16.23
N ARG A 116 9.15 5.33 15.65
CA ARG A 116 8.06 4.40 15.32
C ARG A 116 8.49 3.35 14.29
N LEU A 117 9.24 3.75 13.28
CA LEU A 117 9.76 2.84 12.25
C LEU A 117 10.84 1.90 12.78
N ASP A 118 11.71 2.36 13.70
CA ASP A 118 12.72 1.52 14.34
C ASP A 118 12.10 0.42 15.21
N ALA A 119 10.97 0.73 15.85
CA ALA A 119 10.17 -0.21 16.63
C ALA A 119 8.87 -0.61 15.94
N ARG A 120 8.86 -0.77 14.60
CA ARG A 120 7.66 -0.95 13.78
C ARG A 120 6.78 -2.11 14.22
N PHE A 121 7.38 -3.21 14.66
CA PHE A 121 6.66 -4.36 15.22
C PHE A 121 5.82 -4.01 16.47
N MET A 122 6.19 -2.96 17.22
CA MET A 122 5.39 -2.42 18.31
C MET A 122 4.44 -1.31 17.84
N ASP A 123 4.87 -0.46 16.93
CA ASP A 123 4.05 0.62 16.38
C ASP A 123 2.74 0.09 15.77
N VAL A 124 2.80 -1.07 15.09
CA VAL A 124 1.60 -1.75 14.55
C VAL A 124 0.64 -2.26 15.64
N ARG A 125 1.04 -2.28 16.91
CA ARG A 125 0.15 -2.58 18.03
C ARG A 125 -0.77 -1.40 18.37
N LEU A 126 -0.43 -0.19 17.94
CA LEU A 126 -1.29 1.00 18.06
C LEU A 126 -2.48 0.88 17.09
N PRO A 127 -3.72 1.14 17.56
CA PRO A 127 -4.92 0.99 16.72
C PRO A 127 -4.85 1.79 15.42
N ALA A 128 -4.39 3.04 15.45
CA ALA A 128 -4.26 3.88 14.27
C ALA A 128 -3.26 3.33 13.25
N THR A 129 -2.05 2.96 13.68
CA THR A 129 -1.04 2.38 12.78
C THR A 129 -1.53 1.06 12.19
N ARG A 130 -2.12 0.20 13.01
CA ARG A 130 -2.69 -1.07 12.57
C ARG A 130 -3.80 -0.89 11.54
N ALA A 131 -4.65 0.12 11.71
CA ALA A 131 -5.74 0.43 10.80
C ALA A 131 -5.25 0.68 9.38
N ILE A 132 -4.11 1.37 9.19
CA ILE A 132 -3.50 1.62 7.89
C ILE A 132 -3.25 0.29 7.15
N PHE A 133 -2.67 -0.71 7.84
CA PHE A 133 -2.32 -2.00 7.20
C PHE A 133 -3.52 -2.91 6.98
N LEU A 134 -4.57 -2.81 7.80
CA LEU A 134 -5.83 -3.51 7.55
C LEU A 134 -6.54 -2.93 6.31
N ILE A 135 -6.53 -1.61 6.16
CA ILE A 135 -7.06 -0.94 4.97
C ILE A 135 -6.20 -1.28 3.75
N ARG A 136 -4.86 -1.22 3.84
CA ARG A 136 -3.95 -1.63 2.75
C ARG A 136 -4.24 -3.05 2.28
N ALA A 137 -4.40 -3.99 3.19
CA ALA A 137 -4.73 -5.37 2.85
C ALA A 137 -6.08 -5.49 2.13
N THR A 138 -7.06 -4.67 2.52
CA THR A 138 -8.36 -4.60 1.84
C THR A 138 -8.21 -4.00 0.45
N VAL A 139 -7.52 -2.87 0.29
CA VAL A 139 -7.24 -2.24 -1.01
C VAL A 139 -6.64 -3.24 -1.99
N LEU A 140 -5.53 -3.90 -1.63
CA LEU A 140 -4.86 -4.85 -2.53
C LEU A 140 -5.70 -6.08 -2.86
N ARG A 141 -6.52 -6.55 -1.92
CA ARG A 141 -7.47 -7.65 -2.17
C ARG A 141 -8.56 -7.23 -3.17
N GLU A 142 -9.12 -6.05 -3.00
CA GLU A 142 -10.21 -5.56 -3.86
C GLU A 142 -9.74 -5.19 -5.26
N VAL A 143 -8.51 -4.67 -5.40
CA VAL A 143 -7.85 -4.50 -6.70
C VAL A 143 -7.79 -5.82 -7.47
N ARG A 144 -7.32 -6.90 -6.81
CA ARG A 144 -7.26 -8.23 -7.43
C ARG A 144 -8.65 -8.76 -7.77
N ALA A 145 -9.62 -8.60 -6.87
CA ALA A 145 -10.99 -9.06 -7.11
C ALA A 145 -11.63 -8.32 -8.28
N PHE A 146 -11.46 -6.99 -8.37
CA PHE A 146 -12.00 -6.15 -9.43
C PHE A 146 -11.45 -6.52 -10.81
N LEU A 147 -10.11 -6.67 -10.91
CA LEU A 147 -9.45 -7.00 -12.16
C LEU A 147 -9.75 -8.45 -12.60
N SER A 148 -9.70 -9.41 -11.67
CA SER A 148 -10.02 -10.81 -11.97
C SER A 148 -11.48 -11.00 -12.42
N ALA A 149 -12.42 -10.22 -11.88
CA ALA A 149 -13.82 -10.24 -12.30
C ALA A 149 -14.04 -9.65 -13.71
N ARG A 150 -13.02 -9.03 -14.30
CA ARG A 150 -13.01 -8.47 -15.66
C ARG A 150 -12.08 -9.24 -16.61
N ASP A 151 -11.81 -10.50 -16.29
CA ASP A 151 -10.98 -11.43 -17.05
C ASP A 151 -9.51 -11.04 -17.17
N PHE A 152 -8.98 -10.21 -16.24
CA PHE A 152 -7.56 -9.96 -16.16
C PHE A 152 -6.85 -11.11 -15.44
N ILE A 153 -5.74 -11.57 -16.02
CA ILE A 153 -4.89 -12.62 -15.47
C ILE A 153 -3.77 -12.00 -14.65
N GLU A 154 -3.64 -12.38 -13.36
CA GLU A 154 -2.49 -11.95 -12.56
C GLU A 154 -1.23 -12.68 -13.01
N ILE A 155 -0.20 -11.91 -13.37
CA ILE A 155 1.12 -12.41 -13.78
C ILE A 155 2.18 -11.98 -12.77
N GLN A 156 3.33 -12.63 -12.81
CA GLN A 156 4.54 -12.24 -12.09
C GLN A 156 5.68 -12.06 -13.09
N THR A 157 6.30 -10.89 -13.06
CA THR A 157 7.44 -10.56 -13.91
C THR A 157 8.76 -10.61 -13.13
N PRO A 158 9.90 -10.81 -13.80
CA PRO A 158 11.20 -10.81 -13.14
C PRO A 158 11.48 -9.50 -12.41
N LYS A 159 12.05 -9.60 -11.20
CA LYS A 159 12.50 -8.45 -10.40
C LYS A 159 14.00 -8.19 -10.53
N MET A 160 14.74 -9.12 -11.13
CA MET A 160 16.12 -8.96 -11.58
C MET A 160 16.13 -8.90 -13.11
N VAL A 161 16.67 -7.83 -13.66
CA VAL A 161 16.66 -7.56 -15.11
C VAL A 161 18.05 -7.23 -15.62
N ALA A 162 18.28 -7.53 -16.89
CA ALA A 162 19.59 -7.30 -17.52
C ALA A 162 19.77 -5.87 -18.03
N THR A 163 18.68 -5.11 -18.20
CA THR A 163 18.69 -3.75 -18.77
C THR A 163 17.63 -2.88 -18.14
N ALA A 164 17.82 -1.56 -18.25
CA ALA A 164 16.83 -0.58 -17.84
C ALA A 164 15.55 -0.68 -18.67
N THR A 165 14.41 -0.53 -18.02
CA THR A 165 13.10 -0.50 -18.68
C THR A 165 12.66 0.91 -19.08
N GLU A 166 13.19 1.96 -18.42
CA GLU A 166 12.72 3.34 -18.54
C GLU A 166 13.85 4.37 -18.63
N GLY A 167 14.90 4.08 -19.38
CA GLY A 167 15.93 5.08 -19.70
C GLY A 167 17.18 5.11 -18.80
N GLY A 168 17.39 4.13 -17.93
CA GLY A 168 18.71 3.87 -17.31
C GLY A 168 19.07 4.71 -16.08
N THR A 169 18.29 5.71 -15.71
CA THR A 169 18.48 6.46 -14.48
C THR A 169 17.80 5.77 -13.29
N GLN A 170 18.31 5.97 -12.07
CA GLN A 170 17.70 5.47 -10.83
C GLN A 170 17.60 3.93 -10.73
N LEU A 171 18.58 3.21 -11.27
CA LEU A 171 18.70 1.76 -11.13
C LEU A 171 19.51 1.37 -9.91
N PHE A 172 19.08 0.30 -9.23
CA PHE A 172 19.90 -0.40 -8.24
C PHE A 172 20.68 -1.51 -8.94
N PRO A 173 22.02 -1.39 -9.13
CA PRO A 173 22.82 -2.48 -9.65
C PRO A 173 22.96 -3.59 -8.63
N ILE A 174 22.95 -4.83 -9.09
CA ILE A 174 23.17 -6.02 -8.29
C ILE A 174 24.19 -6.94 -8.94
N SER A 175 24.96 -7.67 -8.14
CA SER A 175 25.82 -8.75 -8.64
C SER A 175 24.96 -9.97 -8.95
N TYR A 176 24.96 -10.40 -10.21
CA TYR A 176 24.29 -11.62 -10.64
C TYR A 176 25.34 -12.63 -11.14
N PHE A 177 25.88 -13.41 -10.20
CA PHE A 177 27.04 -14.29 -10.45
C PHE A 177 28.25 -13.47 -10.95
N ASP A 178 28.68 -13.72 -12.19
CA ASP A 178 29.78 -13.05 -12.91
C ASP A 178 29.33 -11.86 -13.76
N ARG A 179 28.06 -11.45 -13.66
CA ARG A 179 27.46 -10.38 -14.46
C ARG A 179 26.83 -9.31 -13.57
N GLU A 180 26.69 -8.14 -14.11
CA GLU A 180 25.85 -7.09 -13.55
C GLU A 180 24.39 -7.30 -13.97
N ALA A 181 23.47 -7.08 -13.05
CA ALA A 181 22.04 -7.02 -13.27
C ALA A 181 21.47 -5.84 -12.47
N PHE A 182 20.19 -5.58 -12.60
CA PHE A 182 19.51 -4.48 -11.92
C PHE A 182 18.23 -4.96 -11.28
N LEU A 183 17.78 -4.26 -10.23
CA LEU A 183 16.42 -4.38 -9.76
C LEU A 183 15.47 -3.65 -10.72
N ASN A 184 14.32 -4.25 -11.04
CA ASN A 184 13.38 -3.70 -12.01
C ASN A 184 12.74 -2.40 -11.53
N GLN A 185 12.59 -1.43 -12.42
CA GLN A 185 11.88 -0.17 -12.16
C GLN A 185 10.37 -0.26 -12.44
N SER A 186 9.97 -1.17 -13.31
CA SER A 186 8.59 -1.47 -13.67
C SER A 186 8.48 -2.79 -14.43
N PRO A 187 7.32 -3.46 -14.47
CA PRO A 187 7.10 -4.65 -15.28
C PRO A 187 6.80 -4.32 -16.76
N GLN A 188 7.00 -3.08 -17.22
CA GLN A 188 6.47 -2.55 -18.48
C GLN A 188 6.75 -3.42 -19.69
N LEU A 189 8.02 -3.81 -19.93
CA LEU A 189 8.37 -4.60 -21.10
C LEU A 189 7.69 -5.98 -21.09
N TYR A 190 7.67 -6.61 -19.92
CA TYR A 190 7.10 -7.95 -19.76
C TYR A 190 5.59 -7.97 -19.88
N LYS A 191 4.86 -7.02 -19.27
CA LYS A 191 3.41 -6.97 -19.39
C LYS A 191 2.96 -6.73 -20.84
N GLN A 192 3.70 -5.92 -21.62
CA GLN A 192 3.46 -5.73 -23.05
C GLN A 192 3.75 -7.02 -23.85
N MET A 193 4.83 -7.74 -23.56
CA MET A 193 5.11 -9.03 -24.21
C MET A 193 3.98 -10.05 -24.01
N MET A 194 3.25 -9.99 -22.90
CA MET A 194 2.10 -10.87 -22.66
C MET A 194 0.91 -10.56 -23.57
N MET A 195 0.85 -9.37 -24.15
CA MET A 195 -0.15 -9.05 -25.18
C MET A 195 0.12 -9.86 -26.47
N ALA A 196 1.38 -9.94 -26.90
CA ALA A 196 1.80 -10.79 -28.02
C ALA A 196 1.63 -12.29 -27.72
N ALA A 197 1.64 -12.69 -26.46
CA ALA A 197 1.38 -14.07 -26.04
C ALA A 197 -0.11 -14.45 -26.09
N GLY A 198 -1.00 -13.52 -26.39
CA GLY A 198 -2.44 -13.77 -26.50
C GLY A 198 -3.18 -13.88 -25.14
N LEU A 199 -2.61 -13.39 -24.04
CA LEU A 199 -3.31 -13.34 -22.75
C LEU A 199 -4.36 -12.22 -22.70
N GLU A 200 -4.31 -11.28 -23.63
CA GLU A 200 -5.21 -10.16 -23.86
C GLU A 200 -5.33 -9.16 -22.70
N ARG A 201 -5.49 -9.62 -21.46
CA ARG A 201 -5.67 -8.79 -20.27
C ARG A 201 -4.80 -9.33 -19.13
N VAL A 202 -3.81 -8.55 -18.71
CA VAL A 202 -2.93 -8.97 -17.61
C VAL A 202 -2.80 -7.86 -16.57
N PHE A 203 -2.53 -8.27 -15.33
CA PHE A 203 -2.14 -7.35 -14.27
C PHE A 203 -1.06 -7.97 -13.38
N GLU A 204 -0.30 -7.13 -12.73
CA GLU A 204 0.64 -7.51 -11.67
C GLU A 204 0.44 -6.60 -10.46
N VAL A 205 0.44 -7.17 -9.26
CA VAL A 205 0.60 -6.44 -8.00
C VAL A 205 1.91 -6.88 -7.37
N GLY A 206 2.95 -6.11 -7.56
CA GLY A 206 4.30 -6.52 -7.18
C GLY A 206 5.25 -5.37 -6.83
N PRO A 207 6.41 -5.68 -6.24
CA PRO A 207 7.42 -4.68 -5.91
C PRO A 207 8.13 -4.18 -7.17
N ILE A 208 8.42 -2.87 -7.16
CA ILE A 208 9.33 -2.21 -8.08
C ILE A 208 10.33 -1.37 -7.30
N PHE A 209 11.47 -1.06 -7.89
CA PHE A 209 12.61 -0.45 -7.22
C PHE A 209 13.10 0.78 -8.00
N ARG A 210 13.20 1.90 -7.30
CA ARG A 210 13.70 3.15 -7.87
C ARG A 210 14.78 3.72 -6.98
N ALA A 211 15.97 3.92 -7.50
CA ALA A 211 17.10 4.50 -6.76
C ALA A 211 16.94 6.03 -6.64
N GLU A 212 15.81 6.46 -6.07
CA GLU A 212 15.51 7.87 -5.82
C GLU A 212 16.56 8.47 -4.89
N GLU A 213 17.24 9.51 -5.35
CA GLU A 213 18.26 10.20 -4.56
C GLU A 213 17.68 11.14 -3.52
N HIS A 214 16.41 11.54 -3.69
CA HIS A 214 15.73 12.51 -2.87
C HIS A 214 15.02 11.87 -1.67
N ASP A 215 15.37 12.34 -0.47
CA ASP A 215 14.69 11.96 0.78
C ASP A 215 13.45 12.84 0.98
N THR A 216 12.34 12.48 0.34
CA THR A 216 11.09 13.24 0.40
C THR A 216 10.00 12.46 1.13
N ARG A 217 8.90 13.13 1.46
CA ARG A 217 7.70 12.51 2.06
C ARG A 217 6.83 11.75 1.05
N LYS A 218 7.16 11.83 -0.26
CA LYS A 218 6.39 11.26 -1.37
C LYS A 218 7.07 10.07 -2.06
N HIS A 219 8.35 9.78 -1.76
CA HIS A 219 9.15 8.79 -2.47
C HIS A 219 9.70 7.70 -1.55
N LEU A 220 9.76 6.49 -2.07
CA LEU A 220 10.39 5.31 -1.49
C LEU A 220 11.22 4.62 -2.59
N ASN A 221 12.24 3.87 -2.18
CA ASN A 221 13.07 3.10 -3.11
C ASN A 221 12.50 1.73 -3.45
N GLU A 222 11.62 1.19 -2.61
CA GLU A 222 10.86 -0.04 -2.84
C GLU A 222 9.38 0.27 -2.65
N ILE A 223 8.58 0.09 -3.69
CA ILE A 223 7.15 0.41 -3.72
C ILE A 223 6.36 -0.74 -4.34
N THR A 224 5.08 -0.82 -4.02
CA THR A 224 4.16 -1.78 -4.63
C THR A 224 3.47 -1.11 -5.82
N SER A 225 3.74 -1.60 -7.02
CA SER A 225 3.03 -1.19 -8.23
C SER A 225 1.85 -2.11 -8.51
N ILE A 226 0.76 -1.53 -8.97
CA ILE A 226 -0.38 -2.20 -9.56
C ILE A 226 -0.34 -1.87 -11.03
N ASP A 227 0.04 -2.83 -11.84
CA ASP A 227 0.27 -2.68 -13.28
C ASP A 227 -0.81 -3.40 -14.06
N VAL A 228 -1.31 -2.78 -15.12
CA VAL A 228 -2.33 -3.34 -16.02
C VAL A 228 -1.87 -3.14 -17.46
N GLU A 229 -2.16 -4.14 -18.31
CA GLU A 229 -2.02 -4.03 -19.76
C GLU A 229 -3.14 -4.82 -20.44
N ALA A 230 -3.76 -4.25 -21.49
CA ALA A 230 -4.87 -4.87 -22.21
C ALA A 230 -4.76 -4.67 -23.70
N SER A 231 -4.89 -5.78 -24.46
CA SER A 231 -4.99 -5.78 -25.92
C SER A 231 -6.32 -5.25 -26.39
N PHE A 232 -6.32 -4.59 -27.54
CA PHE A 232 -7.50 -4.09 -28.24
C PHE A 232 -8.27 -3.00 -27.48
N LEU A 233 -7.73 -2.49 -26.39
CA LEU A 233 -8.22 -1.29 -25.71
C LEU A 233 -7.35 -0.09 -26.07
N ASP A 234 -7.98 1.09 -26.04
CA ASP A 234 -7.27 2.36 -26.23
C ASP A 234 -7.04 3.09 -24.89
N ASP A 235 -6.45 4.29 -24.96
CA ASP A 235 -6.14 5.12 -23.79
C ASP A 235 -7.40 5.55 -23.05
N HIS A 236 -8.53 5.80 -23.73
CA HIS A 236 -9.79 6.17 -23.12
C HIS A 236 -10.40 5.00 -22.32
N GLU A 237 -10.43 3.80 -22.90
CA GLU A 237 -10.99 2.61 -22.27
C GLU A 237 -10.21 2.18 -21.05
N VAL A 238 -8.86 2.30 -21.06
CA VAL A 238 -8.06 1.98 -19.86
C VAL A 238 -8.09 3.09 -18.80
N MET A 239 -8.37 4.36 -19.16
CA MET A 239 -8.71 5.42 -18.19
C MET A 239 -10.04 5.12 -17.50
N GLU A 240 -11.08 4.73 -18.24
CA GLU A 240 -12.39 4.32 -17.68
C GLU A 240 -12.24 3.14 -16.71
N LEU A 241 -11.46 2.13 -17.09
CA LEU A 241 -11.15 1.00 -16.21
C LEU A 241 -10.46 1.46 -14.90
N LEU A 242 -9.54 2.43 -14.99
CA LEU A 242 -8.81 2.94 -13.84
C LEU A 242 -9.71 3.75 -12.89
N GLU A 243 -10.55 4.64 -13.42
CA GLU A 243 -11.48 5.41 -12.58
C GLU A 243 -12.54 4.53 -11.92
N GLU A 244 -13.06 3.49 -12.61
CA GLU A 244 -13.94 2.48 -12.03
C GLU A 244 -13.24 1.71 -10.89
N LEU A 245 -11.97 1.32 -11.07
CA LEU A 245 -11.17 0.66 -10.04
C LEU A 245 -11.00 1.55 -8.81
N ILE A 246 -10.62 2.81 -8.99
CA ILE A 246 -10.46 3.77 -7.89
C ILE A 246 -11.77 3.93 -7.11
N GLN A 247 -12.88 4.18 -7.80
CA GLN A 247 -14.19 4.31 -7.17
C GLN A 247 -14.57 3.02 -6.40
N HIS A 248 -14.43 1.84 -7.03
CA HIS A 248 -14.71 0.54 -6.40
C HIS A 248 -13.91 0.36 -5.10
N VAL A 249 -12.62 0.67 -5.10
CA VAL A 249 -11.76 0.53 -3.94
C VAL A 249 -12.20 1.47 -2.82
N TYR A 250 -12.50 2.74 -3.12
CA TYR A 250 -12.99 3.69 -2.13
C TYR A 250 -14.32 3.25 -1.50
N VAL A 251 -15.29 2.83 -2.32
CA VAL A 251 -16.59 2.32 -1.85
C VAL A 251 -16.38 1.12 -0.92
N THR A 252 -15.62 0.14 -1.36
CA THR A 252 -15.42 -1.09 -0.59
C THR A 252 -14.65 -0.86 0.72
N VAL A 253 -13.67 0.05 0.72
CA VAL A 253 -12.96 0.44 1.95
C VAL A 253 -13.92 1.15 2.91
N ALA A 254 -14.77 2.06 2.43
CA ALA A 254 -15.77 2.74 3.26
C ALA A 254 -16.73 1.75 3.93
N GLU A 255 -17.18 0.73 3.19
CA GLU A 255 -18.11 -0.29 3.69
C GLU A 255 -17.45 -1.29 4.65
N ARG A 256 -16.27 -1.82 4.31
CA ARG A 256 -15.65 -2.94 5.03
C ARG A 256 -14.63 -2.53 6.08
N CYS A 257 -14.16 -1.29 6.07
CA CYS A 257 -13.13 -0.79 6.98
C CYS A 257 -13.63 0.33 7.92
N SER A 258 -14.91 0.35 8.28
CA SER A 258 -15.50 1.39 9.13
C SER A 258 -14.77 1.56 10.46
N ALA A 259 -14.48 0.47 11.20
CA ALA A 259 -13.74 0.52 12.46
C ALA A 259 -12.27 0.96 12.29
N PRO A 260 -11.48 0.46 11.32
CA PRO A 260 -10.18 1.01 10.97
C PRO A 260 -10.21 2.49 10.62
N LEU A 261 -11.14 2.95 9.78
CA LEU A 261 -11.30 4.37 9.41
C LEU A 261 -11.61 5.24 10.63
N GLN A 262 -12.51 4.78 11.50
CA GLN A 262 -12.81 5.45 12.77
C GLN A 262 -11.56 5.57 13.65
N SER A 263 -10.72 4.53 13.74
CA SER A 263 -9.47 4.55 14.51
C SER A 263 -8.46 5.58 13.99
N LEU A 264 -8.54 5.93 12.69
CA LEU A 264 -7.74 6.97 12.05
C LEU A 264 -8.39 8.35 12.13
N GLY A 265 -9.68 8.45 12.48
CA GLY A 265 -10.46 9.69 12.40
C GLY A 265 -10.70 10.14 10.95
N VAL A 266 -10.73 9.20 9.99
CA VAL A 266 -10.88 9.47 8.55
C VAL A 266 -12.29 9.16 8.11
N THR A 267 -12.89 10.12 7.39
CA THR A 267 -14.13 9.93 6.62
C THR A 267 -13.77 9.99 5.15
N LEU A 268 -14.06 8.93 4.40
CA LEU A 268 -13.77 8.89 2.97
C LEU A 268 -14.82 9.64 2.16
N SER A 269 -14.35 10.52 1.27
CA SER A 269 -15.16 11.04 0.17
C SER A 269 -15.00 10.11 -1.03
N ILE A 270 -16.10 9.51 -1.49
CA ILE A 270 -16.07 8.62 -2.65
C ILE A 270 -15.92 9.46 -3.93
N PRO A 271 -14.88 9.21 -4.74
CA PRO A 271 -14.70 9.93 -5.99
C PRO A 271 -15.86 9.70 -6.96
N HIS A 272 -16.32 10.77 -7.61
CA HIS A 272 -17.35 10.69 -8.65
C HIS A 272 -16.71 10.43 -10.01
N ILE A 273 -17.20 9.47 -10.75
CA ILE A 273 -16.80 9.18 -12.13
C ILE A 273 -17.86 9.72 -13.10
N PRO A 274 -17.47 10.12 -14.33
CA PRO A 274 -16.11 10.14 -14.87
C PRO A 274 -15.24 11.26 -14.27
N PHE A 275 -13.93 11.04 -14.14
CA PHE A 275 -13.00 12.06 -13.68
C PHE A 275 -12.81 13.14 -14.77
N LYS A 276 -12.56 14.39 -14.31
CA LYS A 276 -12.23 15.48 -15.23
C LYS A 276 -10.98 15.13 -16.04
N ARG A 277 -10.96 15.47 -17.32
CA ARG A 277 -9.80 15.34 -18.21
C ARG A 277 -9.36 16.72 -18.63
N ILE A 278 -8.10 17.08 -18.41
CA ILE A 278 -7.50 18.33 -18.84
C ILE A 278 -6.29 18.02 -19.73
N ALA A 279 -6.07 18.86 -20.74
CA ALA A 279 -4.87 18.74 -21.56
C ALA A 279 -3.64 19.19 -20.79
N TYR A 280 -2.46 18.64 -21.11
CA TYR A 280 -1.19 19.12 -20.58
C TYR A 280 -1.02 20.64 -20.77
N ALA A 281 -1.47 21.20 -21.89
CA ALA A 281 -1.45 22.64 -22.15
C ALA A 281 -2.24 23.44 -21.11
N GLU A 282 -3.40 22.95 -20.68
CA GLU A 282 -4.20 23.58 -19.60
C GLU A 282 -3.50 23.44 -18.24
N ALA A 283 -2.90 22.27 -17.97
CA ALA A 283 -2.19 22.01 -16.71
C ALA A 283 -0.99 22.96 -16.52
N ILE A 284 -0.18 23.17 -17.57
CA ILE A 284 0.97 24.08 -17.50
C ILE A 284 0.56 25.56 -17.41
N GLU A 285 -0.57 25.94 -17.99
CA GLU A 285 -1.15 27.29 -17.84
C GLU A 285 -1.56 27.55 -16.38
N ILE A 286 -2.23 26.59 -15.72
CA ILE A 286 -2.57 26.67 -14.30
C ILE A 286 -1.31 26.72 -13.43
N ALA A 287 -0.29 25.94 -13.75
CA ALA A 287 0.95 25.86 -13.00
C ALA A 287 1.95 27.00 -13.28
N ASP A 288 1.70 27.82 -14.32
CA ASP A 288 2.60 28.88 -14.80
C ASP A 288 4.01 28.38 -15.10
N ILE A 289 4.10 27.27 -15.86
CA ILE A 289 5.37 26.67 -16.31
C ILE A 289 5.47 26.61 -17.85
N PRO A 290 6.69 26.61 -18.44
CA PRO A 290 6.88 26.55 -19.88
C PRO A 290 6.39 25.24 -20.49
N TRP A 291 6.04 25.28 -21.80
CA TRP A 291 5.80 24.09 -22.60
C TRP A 291 7.07 23.22 -22.67
N GLY A 292 6.92 21.91 -22.43
CA GLY A 292 8.01 20.94 -22.47
C GLY A 292 8.66 20.68 -21.11
N ASP A 293 8.26 21.38 -20.06
CA ASP A 293 8.68 21.10 -18.69
C ASP A 293 7.80 20.02 -18.07
N ASP A 294 8.39 19.12 -17.27
CA ASP A 294 7.62 18.17 -16.48
C ASP A 294 6.93 18.85 -15.28
N LEU A 295 5.82 18.28 -14.84
CA LEU A 295 5.09 18.80 -13.66
C LEU A 295 5.84 18.41 -12.39
N ASP A 296 6.56 19.33 -11.82
CA ASP A 296 7.19 19.16 -10.50
C ASP A 296 6.16 19.17 -9.36
N THR A 297 6.61 18.97 -8.13
CA THR A 297 5.72 18.94 -6.95
C THR A 297 4.96 20.26 -6.73
N ALA A 298 5.50 21.40 -7.14
CA ALA A 298 4.84 22.70 -7.00
C ALA A 298 3.75 22.86 -8.05
N ALA A 299 4.03 22.48 -9.29
CA ALA A 299 3.10 22.44 -10.40
C ALA A 299 1.93 21.47 -10.14
N GLU A 300 2.22 20.22 -9.72
CA GLU A 300 1.18 19.27 -9.31
C GLU A 300 0.24 19.85 -8.25
N LYS A 301 0.82 20.56 -7.27
CA LYS A 301 0.04 21.18 -6.19
C LYS A 301 -0.85 22.30 -6.70
N ALA A 302 -0.35 23.17 -7.56
CA ALA A 302 -1.11 24.29 -8.12
C ALA A 302 -2.33 23.79 -8.92
N VAL A 303 -2.11 22.82 -9.82
CA VAL A 303 -3.20 22.19 -10.59
C VAL A 303 -4.19 21.48 -9.69
N GLY A 304 -3.69 20.75 -8.68
CA GLY A 304 -4.52 20.02 -7.73
C GLY A 304 -5.40 20.93 -6.85
N GLU A 305 -4.90 22.10 -6.44
CA GLU A 305 -5.66 23.09 -5.68
C GLU A 305 -6.79 23.73 -6.53
N GLU A 306 -6.56 23.93 -7.83
CA GLU A 306 -7.56 24.48 -8.75
C GLU A 306 -8.68 23.47 -9.04
N ILE A 307 -8.33 22.18 -9.27
CA ILE A 307 -9.33 21.17 -9.66
C ILE A 307 -10.03 20.57 -8.45
N ALA A 308 -9.32 20.39 -7.33
CA ALA A 308 -9.80 19.90 -6.03
C ALA A 308 -10.44 18.49 -6.01
N GLU A 309 -10.43 17.74 -7.11
CA GLU A 309 -10.97 16.38 -7.29
C GLU A 309 -9.93 15.51 -8.00
N HIS A 310 -10.21 14.21 -8.18
CA HIS A 310 -9.42 13.36 -9.07
C HIS A 310 -9.61 13.80 -10.52
N TYR A 311 -8.51 13.82 -11.29
CA TYR A 311 -8.53 14.23 -12.69
C TYR A 311 -7.44 13.53 -13.49
N PHE A 312 -7.60 13.49 -14.82
CA PHE A 312 -6.55 13.06 -15.73
C PHE A 312 -5.90 14.26 -16.41
N ILE A 313 -4.58 14.19 -16.55
CA ILE A 313 -3.84 15.04 -17.49
C ILE A 313 -3.57 14.20 -18.73
N VAL A 314 -4.00 14.68 -19.90
CA VAL A 314 -3.88 14.01 -21.18
C VAL A 314 -3.12 14.85 -22.18
N ASP A 315 -2.89 14.33 -23.41
CA ASP A 315 -2.24 15.05 -24.48
C ASP A 315 -0.84 15.59 -24.14
N TRP A 316 -0.03 14.73 -23.51
CA TRP A 316 1.34 15.02 -23.15
C TRP A 316 2.25 15.22 -24.37
N PRO A 317 3.28 16.09 -24.29
CA PRO A 317 4.36 16.14 -25.28
C PRO A 317 5.06 14.78 -25.41
N ALA A 318 5.25 14.30 -26.65
CA ALA A 318 5.86 12.98 -26.89
C ALA A 318 7.29 12.88 -26.35
N GLU A 319 8.01 13.98 -26.29
CA GLU A 319 9.38 14.06 -25.78
C GLU A 319 9.48 13.82 -24.26
N LEU A 320 8.42 14.08 -23.47
CA LEU A 320 8.40 13.87 -22.03
C LEU A 320 8.05 12.43 -21.64
N LYS A 321 7.49 11.63 -22.55
CA LYS A 321 7.02 10.28 -22.24
C LYS A 321 7.96 9.19 -22.78
N PRO A 322 7.94 7.97 -22.24
CA PRO A 322 8.81 6.87 -22.64
C PRO A 322 8.63 6.43 -24.08
N PHE A 323 9.64 5.76 -24.63
CA PHE A 323 9.75 5.31 -26.04
C PHE A 323 8.61 4.40 -26.50
N TYR A 324 7.94 3.69 -25.59
CA TYR A 324 6.86 2.74 -25.90
C TYR A 324 5.47 3.37 -26.03
N VAL A 325 5.36 4.68 -25.79
CA VAL A 325 4.08 5.42 -25.86
C VAL A 325 3.78 5.79 -27.30
N GLN A 326 2.54 5.57 -27.76
CA GLN A 326 2.09 5.88 -29.10
C GLN A 326 2.10 7.39 -29.35
N PRO A 327 2.95 7.91 -30.27
CA PRO A 327 2.98 9.33 -30.59
C PRO A 327 1.79 9.74 -31.48
N ARG A 328 1.43 11.02 -31.41
CA ARG A 328 0.49 11.72 -32.26
C ARG A 328 1.04 13.12 -32.60
N ASN A 329 1.79 13.24 -33.68
CA ASN A 329 2.58 14.43 -34.01
C ASN A 329 3.59 14.75 -32.89
N ASN A 330 3.55 15.96 -32.31
CA ASN A 330 4.37 16.39 -31.17
C ASN A 330 3.80 15.97 -29.80
N LEU A 331 2.59 15.40 -29.77
CA LEU A 331 1.93 14.88 -28.60
C LEU A 331 1.98 13.34 -28.57
N CYS A 332 1.46 12.74 -27.53
CA CYS A 332 1.26 11.30 -27.42
C CYS A 332 -0.03 10.95 -26.67
N TYR A 333 -0.46 9.70 -26.81
CA TYR A 333 -1.63 9.15 -26.14
C TYR A 333 -1.27 8.67 -24.73
N ALA A 334 -0.65 9.56 -23.94
CA ALA A 334 -0.36 9.33 -22.54
C ALA A 334 -1.37 10.05 -21.65
N PHE A 335 -1.54 9.51 -20.46
CA PHE A 335 -2.33 10.14 -19.41
C PHE A 335 -1.71 9.87 -18.04
N ASP A 336 -1.90 10.81 -17.10
CA ASP A 336 -1.59 10.63 -15.70
C ASP A 336 -2.86 10.87 -14.87
N LEU A 337 -3.17 9.92 -13.98
CA LEU A 337 -4.24 10.09 -12.98
C LEU A 337 -3.70 10.85 -11.79
N MET A 338 -4.30 11.99 -11.53
CA MET A 338 -3.94 12.90 -10.46
C MET A 338 -4.97 12.87 -9.32
N HIS A 339 -4.47 12.90 -8.11
CA HIS A 339 -5.23 13.36 -6.94
C HIS A 339 -4.75 14.80 -6.62
N PRO A 340 -5.55 15.69 -5.99
CA PRO A 340 -5.12 17.05 -5.65
C PRO A 340 -3.78 17.18 -4.93
N ARG A 341 -3.28 16.10 -4.32
CA ARG A 341 -2.01 16.09 -3.59
C ARG A 341 -0.82 15.56 -4.39
N MET A 342 -1.04 14.70 -5.38
CA MET A 342 0.02 14.04 -6.16
C MET A 342 -0.51 13.17 -7.29
N GLU A 343 0.35 12.83 -8.23
CA GLU A 343 0.12 11.77 -9.22
C GLU A 343 -0.08 10.40 -8.55
N LEU A 344 -1.11 9.66 -8.99
CA LEU A 344 -1.41 8.28 -8.53
C LEU A 344 -0.96 7.23 -9.52
N ALA A 345 -1.20 7.46 -10.81
CA ALA A 345 -0.95 6.49 -11.87
C ALA A 345 -0.54 7.19 -13.16
N SER A 346 0.26 6.51 -13.96
CA SER A 346 0.60 6.90 -15.33
C SER A 346 0.25 5.77 -16.31
N GLY A 347 -0.31 6.12 -17.46
CA GLY A 347 -0.73 5.17 -18.47
C GLY A 347 -0.66 5.73 -19.89
N ALA A 348 -0.86 4.86 -20.87
CA ALA A 348 -0.83 5.25 -22.28
C ALA A 348 -1.39 4.17 -23.20
N ARG A 349 -1.80 4.59 -24.41
CA ARG A 349 -1.84 3.71 -25.56
C ARG A 349 -0.42 3.43 -26.00
N ARG A 350 -0.12 2.17 -26.30
CA ARG A 350 1.24 1.74 -26.62
C ARG A 350 1.47 1.67 -28.13
N ILE A 351 2.72 1.83 -28.55
CA ILE A 351 3.16 1.49 -29.88
C ILE A 351 2.98 -0.02 -30.06
N HIS A 352 2.44 -0.46 -31.17
CA HIS A 352 2.36 -1.87 -31.56
C HIS A 352 3.06 -2.17 -32.88
N ASP A 353 3.44 -1.14 -33.62
CA ASP A 353 4.27 -1.24 -34.82
C ASP A 353 5.76 -1.35 -34.45
N CYS A 354 6.42 -2.42 -34.91
CA CYS A 354 7.82 -2.68 -34.59
C CYS A 354 8.79 -1.64 -35.19
N ALA A 355 8.52 -1.14 -36.40
CA ALA A 355 9.38 -0.17 -37.04
C ALA A 355 9.33 1.18 -36.32
N LEU A 356 8.15 1.63 -35.97
CA LEU A 356 7.97 2.84 -35.16
C LEU A 356 8.62 2.70 -33.78
N LEU A 357 8.52 1.52 -33.15
CA LEU A 357 9.13 1.28 -31.84
C LEU A 357 10.67 1.39 -31.91
N VAL A 358 11.30 0.84 -32.96
CA VAL A 358 12.75 0.95 -33.18
C VAL A 358 13.17 2.42 -33.41
N GLU A 359 12.37 3.18 -34.16
CA GLU A 359 12.58 4.62 -34.34
C GLU A 359 12.52 5.39 -33.02
N GLN A 360 11.51 5.11 -32.17
CA GLN A 360 11.38 5.77 -30.88
C GLN A 360 12.50 5.39 -29.90
N LEU A 361 12.97 4.14 -29.88
CA LEU A 361 14.16 3.74 -29.11
C LEU A 361 15.38 4.57 -29.52
N ALA A 362 15.64 4.65 -30.82
CA ALA A 362 16.76 5.44 -31.35
C ALA A 362 16.63 6.94 -31.01
N GLY A 363 15.42 7.49 -31.13
CA GLY A 363 15.11 8.88 -30.77
C GLY A 363 15.37 9.21 -29.29
N LYS A 364 15.25 8.22 -28.40
CA LYS A 364 15.58 8.32 -26.96
C LYS A 364 17.03 7.93 -26.64
N SER A 365 17.89 7.79 -27.65
CA SER A 365 19.30 7.36 -27.50
C SER A 365 19.48 5.98 -26.87
N LEU A 366 18.47 5.09 -27.00
CA LEU A 366 18.52 3.71 -26.56
C LEU A 366 18.90 2.80 -27.74
N ALA A 367 19.90 1.93 -27.55
CA ALA A 367 20.35 1.01 -28.59
C ALA A 367 19.32 -0.15 -28.72
N PRO A 368 18.64 -0.31 -29.90
CA PRO A 368 17.62 -1.34 -30.10
C PRO A 368 18.12 -2.76 -29.85
N GLU A 369 19.44 -2.99 -30.06
CA GLU A 369 20.08 -4.29 -29.83
C GLU A 369 19.95 -4.79 -28.40
N ASN A 370 19.89 -3.88 -27.42
CA ASN A 370 19.68 -4.22 -26.02
C ASN A 370 18.25 -4.65 -25.69
N PHE A 371 17.31 -4.41 -26.61
CA PHE A 371 15.88 -4.73 -26.49
C PHE A 371 15.44 -5.87 -27.42
N GLY A 372 16.38 -6.67 -27.95
CA GLY A 372 16.07 -7.72 -28.90
C GLY A 372 14.95 -8.66 -28.46
N PHE A 373 15.00 -9.14 -27.21
CA PHE A 373 13.98 -10.01 -26.61
C PHE A 373 12.57 -9.36 -26.55
N TYR A 374 12.52 -8.06 -26.38
CA TYR A 374 11.28 -7.29 -26.35
C TYR A 374 10.76 -7.01 -27.77
N LEU A 375 11.64 -6.59 -28.68
CA LEU A 375 11.32 -6.31 -30.09
C LEU A 375 10.81 -7.56 -30.83
N ASP A 376 11.25 -8.75 -30.44
CA ASP A 376 10.76 -10.00 -31.04
C ASP A 376 9.25 -10.19 -30.81
N ALA A 377 8.70 -9.79 -29.66
CA ALA A 377 7.28 -9.82 -29.44
C ALA A 377 6.50 -8.96 -30.44
N PHE A 378 7.06 -7.82 -30.85
CA PHE A 378 6.46 -6.92 -31.84
C PHE A 378 6.60 -7.45 -33.27
N ARG A 379 7.72 -8.08 -33.59
CA ARG A 379 7.95 -8.69 -34.92
C ARG A 379 7.00 -9.84 -35.22
N PHE A 380 6.57 -10.55 -34.20
CA PHE A 380 5.72 -11.75 -34.36
C PHE A 380 4.24 -11.52 -34.04
N GLY A 381 3.77 -10.28 -34.07
CA GLY A 381 2.35 -9.98 -34.02
C GLY A 381 1.86 -9.36 -32.70
N MET A 382 2.35 -8.18 -32.40
CA MET A 382 1.86 -7.38 -31.28
C MET A 382 0.51 -6.73 -31.60
N PRO A 383 -0.57 -6.99 -30.85
CA PRO A 383 -1.84 -6.30 -31.03
C PRO A 383 -1.77 -4.84 -30.57
N PRO A 384 -2.65 -3.94 -31.02
CA PRO A 384 -2.89 -2.67 -30.36
C PRO A 384 -3.21 -2.91 -28.89
N HIS A 385 -2.64 -2.12 -28.00
CA HIS A 385 -2.82 -2.30 -26.56
C HIS A 385 -2.59 -1.00 -25.79
N ALA A 386 -3.10 -0.96 -24.58
CA ALA A 386 -2.96 0.15 -23.64
C ALA A 386 -2.91 -0.37 -22.20
N GLY A 387 -2.40 0.47 -21.31
CA GLY A 387 -2.31 0.10 -19.90
C GLY A 387 -1.76 1.22 -19.03
N TRP A 388 -1.64 0.92 -17.74
CA TRP A 388 -1.19 1.87 -16.72
C TRP A 388 -0.44 1.19 -15.58
N GLY A 389 0.26 1.99 -14.80
CA GLY A 389 0.84 1.63 -13.51
C GLY A 389 0.34 2.57 -12.42
N LEU A 390 -0.16 2.02 -11.32
CA LEU A 390 -0.71 2.72 -10.15
C LEU A 390 0.12 2.42 -8.91
N GLY A 391 0.59 3.46 -8.21
CA GLY A 391 1.31 3.31 -6.95
C GLY A 391 0.37 3.00 -5.79
N ALA A 392 0.47 1.79 -5.21
CA ALA A 392 -0.39 1.38 -4.09
C ALA A 392 -0.20 2.26 -2.84
N GLU A 393 1.03 2.69 -2.55
CA GLU A 393 1.36 3.58 -1.45
C GLU A 393 0.76 4.97 -1.65
N ARG A 394 0.88 5.53 -2.87
CA ARG A 394 0.32 6.85 -3.21
C ARG A 394 -1.20 6.85 -3.08
N LEU A 395 -1.87 5.80 -3.56
CA LEU A 395 -3.32 5.60 -3.39
C LEU A 395 -3.69 5.57 -1.91
N LEU A 396 -2.96 4.82 -1.08
CA LEU A 396 -3.26 4.72 0.35
C LEU A 396 -3.00 6.04 1.10
N VAL A 397 -1.90 6.73 0.77
CA VAL A 397 -1.56 8.03 1.36
C VAL A 397 -2.63 9.08 1.07
N THR A 398 -3.11 9.14 -0.15
CA THR A 398 -4.13 10.12 -0.56
C THR A 398 -5.50 9.77 0.02
N MET A 399 -5.89 8.51 -0.03
CA MET A 399 -7.13 7.99 0.55
C MET A 399 -7.25 8.26 2.06
N LEU A 400 -6.18 8.05 2.81
CA LEU A 400 -6.17 8.16 4.27
C LEU A 400 -5.66 9.51 4.78
N GLY A 401 -5.23 10.41 3.90
CA GLY A 401 -4.68 11.71 4.29
C GLY A 401 -3.35 11.61 5.05
N LEU A 402 -2.55 10.55 4.85
CA LEU A 402 -1.29 10.37 5.57
C LEU A 402 -0.29 11.49 5.23
N ALA A 403 0.52 11.86 6.20
CA ALA A 403 1.50 12.93 6.05
C ALA A 403 2.80 12.49 5.38
N ASN A 404 3.12 11.20 5.43
CA ASN A 404 4.36 10.63 4.92
C ASN A 404 4.12 9.24 4.33
N ILE A 405 4.64 8.99 3.14
CA ILE A 405 4.48 7.71 2.43
C ILE A 405 5.05 6.52 3.20
N ARG A 406 6.06 6.73 4.07
CA ARG A 406 6.62 5.69 4.95
C ARG A 406 5.59 5.09 5.90
N GLU A 407 4.51 5.82 6.23
CA GLU A 407 3.44 5.32 7.09
C GLU A 407 2.61 4.24 6.42
N SER A 408 2.55 4.23 5.08
CA SER A 408 1.77 3.29 4.27
C SER A 408 2.46 1.93 4.06
N VAL A 409 3.72 1.77 4.49
CA VAL A 409 4.53 0.54 4.33
C VAL A 409 4.98 0.03 5.69
N LEU A 410 4.98 -1.31 5.88
CA LEU A 410 5.43 -1.91 7.14
C LEU A 410 6.91 -1.62 7.41
N PHE A 411 7.75 -1.86 6.45
CA PHE A 411 9.20 -1.67 6.52
C PHE A 411 9.67 -0.88 5.29
N PRO A 412 9.56 0.46 5.31
CA PRO A 412 9.91 1.28 4.17
C PRO A 412 11.40 1.23 3.86
N ARG A 413 11.72 1.26 2.56
CA ARG A 413 13.08 1.44 2.05
C ARG A 413 13.18 2.81 1.39
N ASP A 414 14.11 3.59 1.87
CA ASP A 414 14.46 4.90 1.33
C ASP A 414 15.99 5.07 1.33
N ARG A 415 16.47 6.21 0.89
CA ARG A 415 17.91 6.49 0.81
C ARG A 415 18.68 6.22 2.12
N ARG A 416 18.06 6.33 3.27
CA ARG A 416 18.69 6.20 4.59
C ARG A 416 18.35 4.90 5.29
N ARG A 417 17.13 4.39 5.06
CA ARG A 417 16.59 3.25 5.80
C ARG A 417 16.68 1.96 5.00
N ILE A 418 17.55 1.06 5.45
CA ILE A 418 17.68 -0.32 4.94
C ILE A 418 17.32 -1.36 6.01
N THR A 419 17.23 -0.95 7.25
CA THR A 419 16.81 -1.74 8.42
C THR A 419 15.86 -0.92 9.30
N PRO A 420 15.02 -1.54 10.11
CA PRO A 420 14.58 -2.94 10.11
C PRO A 420 13.84 -3.31 8.86
#